data_33cff62e2cb2bd15394a34f0ce639681
#
_entry.id   33cff62e2cb2bd15394a34f0ce639681
#
_cell.length_a   1.000
_cell.length_b   1.000
_cell.length_c   1.000
_cell.angle_alpha   90.00
_cell.angle_beta   90.00
_cell.angle_gamma   90.00
#
_symmetry.space_group_name_H-M   'P 1'
#
loop_
_entity.id
_entity.type
_entity.pdbx_description
1 polymer ?
#
loop_
_entity_poly.entity_id
_entity_poly.type
_entity_poly.pdbx_seq_one_letter_code
_entity_poly.pdbx_strand_id
1 'polypeptide(L)'
;MATVWKSICVTGLAFWAIYYLIISTDSGYALTQSWSWQSPSSPERSDPFALRPEQHIFRRPHTISLHWNITREARRPDGVLKETYLINGQFPGPTVEARSGDELHITVYNGITGSNDGVAIHWHGITMKGFNEMDGAVGITQCAVGPGRTFIYKFQIDQQQHGTFWYHAHSAVQRADGMYGGLVVHKPVGKQRKSDLSVHGYDSEKLLLIGDWYHRSADRVLAEYKDFRSFANEPVPDSLLINGAGSYNCSNARPGKPVDCMNTETPVVHAHRGRVRLRIVNTGASAGYSLQLAGAAMKLVTVDGGGFVSKRTPWTSTIGVLYPGERMDVVLLPSGEQTARVLKIALDPELMQLMNPALTRMQEFPLKWTQPDSRSSRARGDRRELVDVVNLRDAQGVSTALDKVATDTALLYTSLAINSFKNNEPWGELNHTSWMWKDPYAKPLLAINATAWQNGTEQANPFRAFKVPQFEAGEERWMDLVVNNVDDRGHPFHLHGYEFYVLASRQDELGRAYNPFDNHGAEIPVNVRNPLRKDTVYIKPRGYIVLRLRLDAPGLWLMHCHVLWHQAAGMGTVLQVGDISEATARKAEDSCQGYEIISGHEGDNEAV
;
A
#
# COMPACT_ATOMS: atom_id res chain seq x y z
N MET A 1 21.69 -12.82 73.89
CA MET A 1 22.33 -13.92 73.13
C MET A 1 21.52 -15.23 73.08
N ALA A 2 20.47 -15.41 73.85
CA ALA A 2 19.71 -16.67 73.88
C ALA A 2 18.55 -16.77 72.85
N THR A 3 18.16 -15.67 72.20
CA THR A 3 17.02 -15.62 71.26
C THR A 3 17.42 -15.84 69.81
N VAL A 4 18.68 -15.65 69.44
CA VAL A 4 19.16 -15.83 68.03
C VAL A 4 19.45 -17.31 67.72
N TRP A 5 19.80 -18.12 68.75
CA TRP A 5 20.06 -19.54 68.54
C TRP A 5 18.83 -20.43 68.35
N LYS A 6 17.64 -19.99 68.80
CA LYS A 6 16.39 -20.73 68.60
C LYS A 6 15.86 -20.61 67.18
N SER A 7 16.10 -19.50 66.49
CA SER A 7 15.67 -19.32 65.11
C SER A 7 16.50 -20.09 64.09
N ILE A 8 17.77 -20.28 64.31
CA ILE A 8 18.67 -21.02 63.41
C ILE A 8 18.44 -22.54 63.50
N CYS A 9 18.07 -23.09 64.68
CA CYS A 9 17.74 -24.50 64.76
C CYS A 9 16.40 -24.90 64.14
N VAL A 10 15.39 -24.00 64.07
CA VAL A 10 14.09 -24.33 63.53
C VAL A 10 14.15 -24.29 62.00
N THR A 11 14.92 -23.38 61.39
CA THR A 11 15.11 -23.34 59.94
C THR A 11 15.94 -24.49 59.38
N GLY A 12 16.94 -24.93 60.11
CA GLY A 12 17.76 -26.10 59.75
C GLY A 12 16.98 -27.42 59.76
N LEU A 13 16.08 -27.62 60.75
CA LEU A 13 15.24 -28.81 60.82
C LEU A 13 14.15 -28.85 59.71
N ALA A 14 13.62 -27.70 59.26
CA ALA A 14 12.69 -27.64 58.19
C ALA A 14 13.34 -28.00 56.83
N PHE A 15 14.56 -27.56 56.59
CA PHE A 15 15.31 -27.94 55.39
C PHE A 15 15.69 -29.42 55.36
N TRP A 16 16.02 -30.01 56.52
CA TRP A 16 16.34 -31.44 56.63
C TRP A 16 15.10 -32.34 56.49
N ALA A 17 13.95 -31.90 56.95
CA ALA A 17 12.68 -32.63 56.76
C ALA A 17 12.24 -32.63 55.31
N ILE A 18 12.41 -31.52 54.57
CA ILE A 18 12.11 -31.43 53.13
C ILE A 18 13.10 -32.28 52.34
N TYR A 19 14.38 -32.28 52.67
CA TYR A 19 15.40 -33.10 52.05
C TYR A 19 15.17 -34.61 52.28
N TYR A 20 14.71 -35.01 53.46
CA TYR A 20 14.40 -36.40 53.75
C TYR A 20 13.10 -36.89 53.08
N LEU A 21 12.13 -35.99 52.87
CA LEU A 21 10.90 -36.30 52.13
C LEU A 21 11.15 -36.51 50.62
N ILE A 22 12.21 -35.88 50.10
CA ILE A 22 12.60 -36.05 48.70
C ILE A 22 13.38 -37.35 48.45
N ILE A 23 14.10 -37.86 49.46
CA ILE A 23 14.94 -39.08 49.31
C ILE A 23 14.21 -40.38 49.73
N SER A 24 13.10 -40.33 50.48
CA SER A 24 12.40 -41.51 50.95
C SER A 24 11.26 -42.02 50.08
N THR A 25 11.16 -41.55 48.84
CA THR A 25 10.16 -42.04 47.84
C THR A 25 10.76 -42.85 46.70
N ASP A 26 11.90 -43.52 46.94
CA ASP A 26 12.41 -44.52 46.01
C ASP A 26 12.18 -45.93 46.58
N SER A 27 10.93 -46.42 46.56
CA SER A 27 10.59 -47.84 46.64
C SER A 27 9.19 -48.08 46.08
N GLY A 28 9.16 -48.48 44.85
CA GLY A 28 8.26 -49.33 44.10
C GLY A 28 6.79 -49.42 44.51
N TYR A 29 5.94 -48.72 43.75
CA TYR A 29 4.70 -49.28 43.21
C TYR A 29 4.40 -48.54 41.91
N ALA A 30 4.58 -49.26 40.81
CA ALA A 30 4.17 -48.78 39.47
C ALA A 30 2.64 -48.74 39.42
N LEU A 31 2.05 -47.59 39.66
CA LEU A 31 0.72 -47.24 39.16
C LEU A 31 0.92 -46.43 37.89
N THR A 32 0.81 -47.11 36.74
CA THR A 32 0.68 -46.53 35.42
C THR A 32 -0.61 -45.73 35.32
N GLN A 33 -0.63 -44.52 35.86
CA GLN A 33 -1.51 -43.47 35.34
C GLN A 33 -0.72 -42.72 34.28
N SER A 34 -1.02 -43.02 33.03
CA SER A 34 -0.60 -42.23 31.88
C SER A 34 -1.17 -40.83 32.00
N TRP A 35 -0.41 -39.94 32.66
CA TRP A 35 -0.61 -38.51 32.47
C TRP A 35 -0.13 -38.21 31.05
N SER A 36 -1.06 -38.23 30.10
CA SER A 36 -0.81 -37.61 28.82
C SER A 36 -0.57 -36.13 29.13
N TRP A 37 0.70 -35.72 29.09
CA TRP A 37 1.04 -34.35 28.85
C TRP A 37 0.47 -34.05 27.46
N GLN A 38 -0.77 -33.55 27.42
CA GLN A 38 -1.19 -32.77 26.27
C GLN A 38 -0.21 -31.60 26.24
N SER A 39 0.75 -31.66 25.33
CA SER A 39 1.51 -30.50 24.91
C SER A 39 0.49 -29.38 24.76
N PRO A 40 0.67 -28.18 25.38
CA PRO A 40 -0.19 -27.07 25.09
C PRO A 40 -0.21 -26.98 23.58
N SER A 41 -1.38 -27.12 22.99
CA SER A 41 -1.61 -26.94 21.56
C SER A 41 -0.81 -25.73 21.16
N SER A 42 0.12 -25.89 20.22
CA SER A 42 0.94 -24.81 19.70
C SER A 42 0.02 -23.61 19.56
N PRO A 43 0.36 -22.41 20.09
CA PRO A 43 -0.50 -21.26 19.97
C PRO A 43 -0.78 -21.13 18.46
N GLU A 44 -2.06 -21.25 18.06
CA GLU A 44 -2.48 -21.02 16.68
C GLU A 44 -1.75 -19.75 16.28
N ARG A 45 -0.88 -19.82 15.26
CA ARG A 45 -0.19 -18.63 14.76
C ARG A 45 -1.28 -17.65 14.41
N SER A 46 -1.40 -16.59 15.20
CA SER A 46 -2.41 -15.57 14.99
C SER A 46 -2.23 -15.08 13.55
N ASP A 47 -3.29 -15.13 12.76
CA ASP A 47 -3.31 -14.65 11.37
C ASP A 47 -2.82 -13.18 11.35
N PRO A 48 -1.66 -12.88 10.73
CA PRO A 48 -1.05 -11.54 10.78
C PRO A 48 -1.87 -10.48 10.02
N PHE A 49 -2.87 -10.90 9.27
CA PHE A 49 -3.78 -10.04 8.52
C PHE A 49 -5.17 -9.90 9.15
N ALA A 50 -5.41 -10.57 10.27
CA ALA A 50 -6.60 -10.36 11.09
C ALA A 50 -6.41 -9.08 11.91
N LEU A 51 -7.27 -8.08 11.69
CA LEU A 51 -7.18 -6.78 12.33
C LEU A 51 -7.95 -6.74 13.65
N ARG A 52 -7.48 -5.88 14.55
CA ARG A 52 -7.98 -5.77 15.93
C ARG A 52 -8.44 -4.34 16.26
N PRO A 53 -9.48 -3.83 15.58
CA PRO A 53 -9.95 -2.46 15.77
C PRO A 53 -10.27 -2.12 17.24
N GLU A 54 -10.73 -3.09 18.02
CA GLU A 54 -11.04 -2.93 19.44
C GLU A 54 -9.86 -2.50 20.31
N GLN A 55 -8.63 -2.80 19.89
CA GLN A 55 -7.41 -2.39 20.60
C GLN A 55 -7.07 -0.92 20.35
N HIS A 56 -7.67 -0.29 19.34
CA HIS A 56 -7.32 1.03 18.85
C HIS A 56 -8.41 2.08 19.09
N ILE A 57 -9.66 1.74 18.84
CA ILE A 57 -10.77 2.71 18.75
C ILE A 57 -11.16 3.37 20.06
N PHE A 58 -10.82 2.76 21.23
CA PHE A 58 -11.16 3.27 22.55
C PHE A 58 -10.01 3.94 23.29
N ARG A 59 -8.76 3.71 22.87
CA ARG A 59 -7.59 4.28 23.51
C ARG A 59 -7.33 5.73 23.10
N ARG A 60 -6.49 6.43 23.86
CA ARG A 60 -5.96 7.74 23.46
C ARG A 60 -4.87 7.56 22.37
N PRO A 61 -4.57 8.61 21.58
CA PRO A 61 -3.39 8.59 20.72
C PRO A 61 -2.12 8.32 21.54
N HIS A 62 -1.17 7.62 20.93
CA HIS A 62 0.14 7.39 21.51
C HIS A 62 1.19 7.24 20.40
N THR A 63 2.46 7.21 20.78
CA THR A 63 3.56 6.95 19.85
C THR A 63 3.71 5.44 19.66
N ILE A 64 3.76 5.00 18.40
CA ILE A 64 4.05 3.62 17.99
C ILE A 64 5.47 3.60 17.46
N SER A 65 6.36 2.89 18.17
CA SER A 65 7.76 2.76 17.78
C SER A 65 8.03 1.39 17.18
N LEU A 66 8.55 1.35 15.95
CA LEU A 66 8.86 0.14 15.22
C LEU A 66 10.32 0.17 14.73
N HIS A 67 10.92 -1.02 14.64
CA HIS A 67 12.27 -1.21 14.12
C HIS A 67 12.22 -2.21 12.98
N TRP A 68 12.61 -1.78 11.78
CA TRP A 68 12.58 -2.57 10.57
C TRP A 68 13.98 -2.78 10.04
N ASN A 69 14.34 -4.04 9.86
CA ASN A 69 15.53 -4.46 9.14
C ASN A 69 15.09 -4.92 7.75
N ILE A 70 15.56 -4.22 6.72
CA ILE A 70 15.28 -4.58 5.34
C ILE A 70 16.39 -5.52 4.87
N THR A 71 16.00 -6.72 4.44
CA THR A 71 16.91 -7.72 3.88
C THR A 71 16.40 -8.21 2.53
N ARG A 72 17.24 -8.97 1.83
CA ARG A 72 16.89 -9.59 0.55
C ARG A 72 17.26 -11.07 0.61
N GLU A 73 16.29 -11.94 0.36
CA GLU A 73 16.46 -13.37 0.46
C GLU A 73 15.59 -14.11 -0.56
N ALA A 74 16.05 -15.29 -0.96
CA ALA A 74 15.28 -16.17 -1.84
C ALA A 74 14.03 -16.73 -1.12
N ARG A 75 12.86 -16.56 -1.73
CA ARG A 75 11.56 -17.05 -1.26
C ARG A 75 10.78 -17.70 -2.39
N ARG A 76 9.72 -18.44 -2.05
CA ARG A 76 8.82 -19.11 -3.01
C ARG A 76 7.36 -18.71 -2.75
N PRO A 77 6.95 -17.45 -3.00
CA PRO A 77 5.61 -16.97 -2.67
C PRO A 77 4.49 -17.77 -3.33
N ASP A 78 4.70 -18.20 -4.57
CA ASP A 78 3.77 -19.01 -5.37
C ASP A 78 4.32 -20.36 -5.79
N GLY A 79 5.47 -20.76 -5.21
CA GLY A 79 6.21 -21.99 -5.55
C GLY A 79 7.45 -21.74 -6.40
N VAL A 80 7.57 -20.61 -7.09
CA VAL A 80 8.76 -20.25 -7.87
C VAL A 80 9.76 -19.49 -7.01
N LEU A 81 11.04 -19.91 -7.09
CA LEU A 81 12.13 -19.28 -6.35
C LEU A 81 12.44 -17.90 -6.94
N LYS A 82 12.44 -16.88 -6.09
CA LYS A 82 12.76 -15.50 -6.44
C LYS A 82 13.42 -14.79 -5.26
N GLU A 83 14.41 -13.95 -5.55
CA GLU A 83 14.94 -12.98 -4.59
C GLU A 83 13.83 -11.96 -4.23
N THR A 84 13.54 -11.85 -2.94
CA THR A 84 12.42 -11.06 -2.43
C THR A 84 12.92 -10.14 -1.31
N TYR A 85 12.47 -8.90 -1.29
CA TYR A 85 12.73 -8.00 -0.19
C TYR A 85 11.87 -8.37 1.02
N LEU A 86 12.50 -8.39 2.18
CA LEU A 86 11.87 -8.74 3.46
C LEU A 86 12.00 -7.58 4.44
N ILE A 87 10.98 -7.42 5.27
CA ILE A 87 11.01 -6.52 6.42
C ILE A 87 10.95 -7.38 7.68
N ASN A 88 12.01 -7.37 8.48
CA ASN A 88 12.17 -8.27 9.63
C ASN A 88 11.98 -9.75 9.28
N GLY A 89 12.51 -10.17 8.12
CA GLY A 89 12.39 -11.55 7.61
C GLY A 89 10.99 -11.92 7.09
N GLN A 90 10.05 -10.98 7.00
CA GLN A 90 8.67 -11.21 6.57
C GLN A 90 8.41 -10.68 5.16
N PHE A 91 7.56 -11.39 4.43
CA PHE A 91 6.96 -10.98 3.17
C PHE A 91 5.48 -11.42 3.13
N PRO A 92 4.52 -10.51 2.85
CA PRO A 92 4.67 -9.05 2.89
C PRO A 92 5.20 -8.56 4.23
N GLY A 93 5.70 -7.33 4.28
CA GLY A 93 6.18 -6.72 5.52
C GLY A 93 5.09 -6.65 6.61
N PRO A 94 5.46 -6.36 7.87
CA PRO A 94 4.53 -6.33 9.00
C PRO A 94 3.34 -5.40 8.76
N THR A 95 2.13 -5.84 9.09
CA THR A 95 0.95 -4.96 9.10
C THR A 95 1.03 -4.00 10.27
N VAL A 96 0.92 -2.70 10.01
CA VAL A 96 0.86 -1.64 11.03
C VAL A 96 -0.59 -1.29 11.28
N GLU A 97 -1.05 -1.45 12.53
CA GLU A 97 -2.35 -0.96 12.98
C GLU A 97 -2.14 0.26 13.88
N ALA A 98 -2.79 1.37 13.52
CA ALA A 98 -2.77 2.63 14.25
C ALA A 98 -4.18 3.18 14.40
N ARG A 99 -4.31 4.31 15.06
CA ARG A 99 -5.55 5.11 15.05
C ARG A 99 -5.26 6.57 14.68
N SER A 100 -6.31 7.29 14.28
CA SER A 100 -6.20 8.74 14.05
C SER A 100 -5.54 9.45 15.24
N GLY A 101 -4.56 10.28 14.96
CA GLY A 101 -3.81 11.04 15.95
C GLY A 101 -2.62 10.30 16.58
N ASP A 102 -2.36 9.03 16.25
CA ASP A 102 -1.14 8.35 16.67
C ASP A 102 0.09 8.97 15.98
N GLU A 103 1.22 8.88 16.65
CA GLU A 103 2.52 9.24 16.09
C GLU A 103 3.30 7.96 15.75
N LEU A 104 3.82 7.87 14.53
CA LEU A 104 4.63 6.73 14.10
C LEU A 104 6.11 7.12 14.14
N HIS A 105 6.91 6.31 14.84
CA HIS A 105 8.38 6.35 14.87
C HIS A 105 8.90 5.04 14.31
N ILE A 106 9.30 5.03 13.05
CA ILE A 106 9.71 3.81 12.35
C ILE A 106 11.17 3.93 11.95
N THR A 107 12.02 3.19 12.66
CA THR A 107 13.44 3.09 12.37
C THR A 107 13.64 2.04 11.28
N VAL A 108 14.13 2.45 10.13
CA VAL A 108 14.42 1.58 8.99
C VAL A 108 15.94 1.44 8.85
N TYR A 109 16.45 0.24 9.05
CA TYR A 109 17.83 -0.14 8.80
C TYR A 109 17.90 -0.89 7.47
N ASN A 110 18.78 -0.45 6.57
CA ASN A 110 19.05 -1.16 5.33
C ASN A 110 20.12 -2.22 5.57
N GLY A 111 19.70 -3.45 5.85
CA GLY A 111 20.55 -4.62 6.06
C GLY A 111 20.84 -5.42 4.77
N ILE A 112 20.61 -4.83 3.60
CA ILE A 112 20.89 -5.48 2.32
C ILE A 112 22.40 -5.59 2.14
N THR A 113 22.87 -6.77 1.77
CA THR A 113 24.28 -7.05 1.51
C THR A 113 24.48 -7.46 0.06
N GLY A 114 25.67 -7.22 -0.48
CA GLY A 114 26.04 -7.66 -1.84
C GLY A 114 25.51 -6.78 -2.98
N SER A 115 24.84 -5.67 -2.67
CA SER A 115 24.43 -4.65 -3.64
C SER A 115 24.49 -3.26 -3.02
N ASN A 116 24.40 -2.23 -3.84
CA ASN A 116 24.29 -0.83 -3.41
C ASN A 116 22.83 -0.35 -3.40
N ASP A 117 21.87 -1.25 -3.22
CA ASP A 117 20.45 -0.92 -3.27
C ASP A 117 20.06 -0.02 -2.10
N GLY A 118 19.77 1.23 -2.37
CA GLY A 118 19.19 2.14 -1.40
C GLY A 118 17.70 1.89 -1.22
N VAL A 119 17.18 2.07 -0.01
CA VAL A 119 15.77 1.85 0.31
C VAL A 119 15.08 3.14 0.76
N ALA A 120 13.80 3.28 0.45
CA ALA A 120 12.93 4.31 1.00
C ALA A 120 11.50 3.77 1.09
N ILE A 121 10.77 4.18 2.10
CA ILE A 121 9.39 3.75 2.33
C ILE A 121 8.43 4.92 2.17
N HIS A 122 7.50 4.79 1.24
CA HIS A 122 6.38 5.70 1.09
C HIS A 122 5.15 5.18 1.85
N TRP A 123 4.44 6.10 2.48
CA TRP A 123 3.26 5.85 3.31
C TRP A 123 2.00 6.19 2.51
N HIS A 124 1.65 5.31 1.58
CA HIS A 124 0.66 5.54 0.55
C HIS A 124 -0.72 5.92 1.11
N GLY A 125 -1.16 7.13 0.77
CA GLY A 125 -2.43 7.72 1.17
C GLY A 125 -2.39 8.50 2.48
N ILE A 126 -1.28 8.47 3.24
CA ILE A 126 -1.12 9.33 4.42
C ILE A 126 -0.82 10.76 3.96
N THR A 127 -1.52 11.74 4.55
CA THR A 127 -1.46 13.14 4.08
C THR A 127 -0.15 13.84 4.40
N MET A 128 0.68 13.33 5.30
CA MET A 128 2.00 13.89 5.67
C MET A 128 2.00 15.42 5.91
N LYS A 129 0.86 15.99 6.29
CA LYS A 129 0.72 17.42 6.54
C LYS A 129 1.64 17.86 7.66
N GLY A 130 2.60 18.75 7.34
CA GLY A 130 3.66 19.20 8.24
C GLY A 130 4.84 18.24 8.39
N PHE A 131 4.86 17.14 7.61
CA PHE A 131 5.92 16.11 7.62
C PHE A 131 6.32 15.71 6.19
N ASN A 132 6.38 16.67 5.27
CA ASN A 132 6.67 16.40 3.85
C ASN A 132 7.99 15.65 3.64
N GLU A 133 9.01 15.93 4.49
CA GLU A 133 10.31 15.25 4.48
C GLU A 133 10.24 13.76 4.88
N MET A 134 9.09 13.30 5.40
CA MET A 134 8.84 11.90 5.80
C MET A 134 8.01 11.12 4.77
N ASP A 135 7.68 11.72 3.63
CA ASP A 135 6.84 11.12 2.59
C ASP A 135 7.47 9.90 1.90
N GLY A 136 8.79 9.80 1.89
CA GLY A 136 9.50 8.62 1.37
C GLY A 136 9.77 8.64 -0.13
N ALA A 137 9.49 9.74 -0.83
CA ALA A 137 9.74 9.86 -2.27
C ALA A 137 11.22 10.17 -2.55
N VAL A 138 11.98 9.16 -2.99
CA VAL A 138 13.41 9.31 -3.32
C VAL A 138 13.60 10.40 -4.36
N GLY A 139 14.54 11.30 -4.07
CA GLY A 139 14.91 12.41 -4.92
C GLY A 139 13.99 13.60 -4.90
N ILE A 140 12.86 13.48 -4.22
CA ILE A 140 11.94 14.58 -4.01
C ILE A 140 11.99 15.02 -2.57
N THR A 141 11.67 14.13 -1.64
CA THR A 141 11.57 14.45 -0.21
C THR A 141 12.74 13.91 0.61
N GLN A 142 13.45 12.90 0.11
CA GLN A 142 14.60 12.28 0.78
C GLN A 142 15.56 11.62 -0.20
N CYS A 143 16.78 11.32 0.28
CA CYS A 143 17.69 10.36 -0.34
C CYS A 143 17.26 8.92 0.01
N ALA A 144 17.66 7.95 -0.80
CA ALA A 144 17.56 6.55 -0.41
C ALA A 144 18.50 6.24 0.77
N VAL A 145 18.07 5.36 1.66
CA VAL A 145 18.87 4.87 2.78
C VAL A 145 19.83 3.81 2.25
N GLY A 146 21.13 4.10 2.24
CA GLY A 146 22.16 3.19 1.72
C GLY A 146 22.33 1.93 2.59
N PRO A 147 22.99 0.87 2.04
CA PRO A 147 23.32 -0.34 2.81
C PRO A 147 24.11 -0.02 4.08
N GLY A 148 23.73 -0.67 5.20
CA GLY A 148 24.33 -0.43 6.52
C GLY A 148 23.92 0.88 7.19
N ARG A 149 23.04 1.67 6.56
CA ARG A 149 22.54 2.94 7.10
C ARG A 149 21.13 2.82 7.66
N THR A 150 20.75 3.80 8.45
CA THR A 150 19.44 3.89 9.11
C THR A 150 18.77 5.21 8.79
N PHE A 151 17.46 5.19 8.64
CA PHE A 151 16.60 6.37 8.61
C PHE A 151 15.43 6.21 9.57
N ILE A 152 14.98 7.28 10.19
CA ILE A 152 13.87 7.24 11.15
C ILE A 152 12.73 8.11 10.62
N TYR A 153 11.66 7.46 10.19
CA TYR A 153 10.41 8.14 9.86
C TYR A 153 9.69 8.53 11.15
N LYS A 154 9.41 9.83 11.31
CA LYS A 154 8.68 10.38 12.46
C LYS A 154 7.58 11.30 11.98
N PHE A 155 6.35 10.88 12.08
CA PHE A 155 5.21 11.68 11.65
C PHE A 155 3.96 11.36 12.46
N GLN A 156 3.06 12.32 12.56
CA GLN A 156 1.77 12.16 13.21
C GLN A 156 0.69 11.91 12.16
N ILE A 157 -0.13 10.90 12.38
CA ILE A 157 -1.34 10.67 11.59
C ILE A 157 -2.36 11.76 11.94
N ASP A 158 -2.92 12.43 10.93
CA ASP A 158 -3.94 13.47 11.16
C ASP A 158 -5.11 12.93 12.00
N GLN A 159 -5.66 13.79 12.85
CA GLN A 159 -6.76 13.44 13.77
C GLN A 159 -8.04 12.99 13.06
N GLN A 160 -8.22 13.38 11.80
CA GLN A 160 -9.38 13.05 10.99
C GLN A 160 -9.10 11.93 9.99
N GLN A 161 -7.83 11.61 9.75
CA GLN A 161 -7.43 10.60 8.79
C GLN A 161 -7.61 9.20 9.37
N HIS A 162 -8.34 8.33 8.67
CA HIS A 162 -8.58 6.94 9.04
C HIS A 162 -8.99 6.15 7.80
N GLY A 163 -8.69 4.86 7.76
CA GLY A 163 -9.04 4.01 6.62
C GLY A 163 -8.00 2.94 6.33
N THR A 164 -7.99 2.49 5.09
CA THR A 164 -7.07 1.48 4.58
C THR A 164 -5.97 2.14 3.79
N PHE A 165 -4.78 2.09 4.32
CA PHE A 165 -3.53 2.58 3.76
C PHE A 165 -2.57 1.41 3.59
N TRP A 166 -1.42 1.67 3.03
CA TRP A 166 -0.34 0.71 2.93
C TRP A 166 1.00 1.44 2.82
N TYR A 167 2.08 0.72 2.93
CA TYR A 167 3.40 1.28 2.70
C TYR A 167 4.16 0.43 1.69
N HIS A 168 5.03 1.05 0.94
CA HIS A 168 5.84 0.35 -0.06
C HIS A 168 7.14 1.08 -0.38
N ALA A 169 8.08 0.34 -0.95
CA ALA A 169 9.31 0.94 -1.45
C ALA A 169 9.00 2.00 -2.52
N HIS A 170 9.65 3.13 -2.39
CA HIS A 170 9.64 4.20 -3.38
C HIS A 170 11.05 4.49 -3.92
N SER A 171 11.94 3.50 -3.84
CA SER A 171 13.27 3.47 -4.44
C SER A 171 13.24 2.46 -5.58
N ALA A 172 13.58 2.91 -6.79
CA ALA A 172 13.57 2.10 -8.01
C ALA A 172 12.27 1.28 -8.18
N VAL A 173 12.38 -0.02 -8.48
CA VAL A 173 11.23 -0.92 -8.72
C VAL A 173 11.07 -2.00 -7.63
N GLN A 174 11.65 -1.78 -6.46
CA GLN A 174 11.71 -2.75 -5.35
C GLN A 174 10.33 -3.23 -4.87
N ARG A 175 9.27 -2.44 -5.07
CA ARG A 175 7.89 -2.83 -4.75
C ARG A 175 7.46 -4.11 -5.47
N ALA A 176 7.84 -4.31 -6.74
CA ALA A 176 7.50 -5.52 -7.49
C ALA A 176 8.27 -6.77 -7.04
N ASP A 177 9.32 -6.59 -6.23
CA ASP A 177 10.07 -7.66 -5.59
C ASP A 177 9.73 -7.84 -4.10
N GLY A 178 8.60 -7.24 -3.63
CA GLY A 178 8.00 -7.58 -2.35
C GLY A 178 8.16 -6.55 -1.23
N MET A 179 8.81 -5.41 -1.43
CA MET A 179 8.96 -4.41 -0.37
C MET A 179 7.69 -3.59 -0.18
N TYR A 180 6.68 -4.18 0.47
CA TYR A 180 5.42 -3.54 0.84
C TYR A 180 4.74 -4.23 2.01
N GLY A 181 3.80 -3.53 2.66
CA GLY A 181 2.95 -4.08 3.72
C GLY A 181 1.74 -3.20 4.01
N GLY A 182 0.86 -3.64 4.87
CA GLY A 182 -0.37 -2.94 5.21
C GLY A 182 -0.19 -1.87 6.28
N LEU A 183 -0.97 -0.80 6.17
CA LEU A 183 -1.13 0.23 7.20
C LEU A 183 -2.62 0.51 7.36
N VAL A 184 -3.18 0.19 8.52
CA VAL A 184 -4.59 0.44 8.80
C VAL A 184 -4.71 1.45 9.93
N VAL A 185 -5.42 2.55 9.66
CA VAL A 185 -5.69 3.59 10.65
C VAL A 185 -7.15 3.47 11.09
N HIS A 186 -7.35 3.08 12.34
CA HIS A 186 -8.68 2.90 12.92
C HIS A 186 -9.27 4.25 13.35
N LYS A 187 -10.56 4.42 13.06
CA LYS A 187 -11.32 5.58 13.48
C LYS A 187 -11.66 5.50 14.96
N PRO A 188 -11.27 6.48 15.78
CA PRO A 188 -11.66 6.49 17.20
C PRO A 188 -13.18 6.62 17.35
N VAL A 189 -13.71 5.98 18.39
CA VAL A 189 -15.13 6.13 18.75
C VAL A 189 -15.39 7.54 19.23
N GLY A 190 -16.22 8.28 18.49
CA GLY A 190 -16.58 9.66 18.82
C GLY A 190 -17.58 9.76 19.97
N LYS A 191 -17.98 11.01 20.28
CA LYS A 191 -18.96 11.33 21.36
C LYS A 191 -20.27 10.55 21.26
N GLN A 192 -20.69 10.17 20.05
CA GLN A 192 -21.90 9.38 19.81
C GLN A 192 -21.72 7.88 20.12
N ARG A 193 -20.54 7.42 20.54
CA ARG A 193 -20.19 6.03 20.87
C ARG A 193 -20.48 5.03 19.73
N LYS A 194 -20.50 5.48 18.47
CA LYS A 194 -20.68 4.61 17.31
C LYS A 194 -19.32 4.30 16.69
N SER A 195 -18.95 3.02 16.66
CA SER A 195 -17.77 2.55 15.96
C SER A 195 -18.10 2.24 14.49
N ASP A 196 -17.08 2.16 13.64
CA ASP A 196 -17.24 1.72 12.25
C ASP A 196 -17.89 0.31 12.17
N LEU A 197 -17.58 -0.59 13.13
CA LEU A 197 -18.21 -1.89 13.23
C LEU A 197 -19.74 -1.75 13.31
N SER A 198 -20.22 -0.85 14.16
CA SER A 198 -21.68 -0.63 14.34
C SER A 198 -22.30 0.13 13.17
N VAL A 199 -21.57 1.07 12.56
CA VAL A 199 -22.08 1.90 11.44
C VAL A 199 -22.25 1.08 10.17
N HIS A 200 -21.30 0.18 9.87
CA HIS A 200 -21.28 -0.66 8.67
C HIS A 200 -21.79 -2.07 8.92
N GLY A 201 -22.02 -2.47 10.17
CA GLY A 201 -22.66 -3.74 10.55
C GLY A 201 -21.81 -4.97 10.27
N TYR A 202 -20.55 -4.97 10.68
CA TYR A 202 -19.65 -6.12 10.61
C TYR A 202 -19.11 -6.49 12.00
N ASP A 203 -18.55 -7.69 12.13
CA ASP A 203 -18.12 -8.28 13.39
C ASP A 203 -16.59 -8.44 13.49
N SER A 204 -15.89 -8.49 12.35
CA SER A 204 -14.43 -8.63 12.27
C SER A 204 -13.88 -7.96 11.01
N GLU A 205 -12.55 -7.71 11.02
CA GLU A 205 -11.85 -7.11 9.89
C GLU A 205 -10.66 -7.98 9.46
N LYS A 206 -10.39 -7.98 8.16
CA LYS A 206 -9.22 -8.64 7.58
C LYS A 206 -8.61 -7.82 6.46
N LEU A 207 -7.29 -7.73 6.46
CA LEU A 207 -6.53 -7.11 5.39
C LEU A 207 -6.22 -8.12 4.29
N LEU A 208 -6.41 -7.73 3.04
CA LEU A 208 -6.00 -8.46 1.85
C LEU A 208 -5.09 -7.58 1.00
N LEU A 209 -3.83 -7.95 0.92
CA LEU A 209 -2.83 -7.41 0.02
C LEU A 209 -2.81 -8.30 -1.22
N ILE A 210 -3.31 -7.79 -2.34
CA ILE A 210 -3.47 -8.55 -3.59
C ILE A 210 -2.68 -7.85 -4.67
N GLY A 211 -1.85 -8.59 -5.41
CA GLY A 211 -1.07 -8.02 -6.49
C GLY A 211 -0.55 -9.05 -7.48
N ASP A 212 -0.26 -8.58 -8.68
CA ASP A 212 0.44 -9.34 -9.69
C ASP A 212 1.87 -9.68 -9.23
N TRP A 213 2.41 -10.77 -9.74
CA TRP A 213 3.73 -11.25 -9.37
C TRP A 213 4.54 -11.70 -10.58
N TYR A 214 5.82 -11.30 -10.60
CA TYR A 214 6.78 -11.61 -11.66
C TYR A 214 7.84 -12.56 -11.11
N HIS A 215 8.17 -13.63 -11.84
CA HIS A 215 9.23 -14.57 -11.42
C HIS A 215 10.64 -14.01 -11.68
N ARG A 216 10.77 -13.10 -12.65
CA ARG A 216 12.00 -12.34 -12.89
C ARG A 216 12.14 -11.24 -11.84
N SER A 217 13.39 -10.84 -11.53
CA SER A 217 13.59 -9.63 -10.70
C SER A 217 12.99 -8.39 -11.37
N ALA A 218 12.54 -7.44 -10.56
CA ALA A 218 11.91 -6.22 -11.07
C ALA A 218 12.85 -5.40 -11.95
N ASP A 219 14.15 -5.33 -11.62
CA ASP A 219 15.15 -4.66 -12.45
C ASP A 219 15.29 -5.30 -13.83
N ARG A 220 15.25 -6.63 -13.88
CA ARG A 220 15.28 -7.35 -15.15
C ARG A 220 14.00 -7.08 -15.96
N VAL A 221 12.84 -7.10 -15.31
CA VAL A 221 11.56 -6.77 -15.98
C VAL A 221 11.59 -5.36 -16.52
N LEU A 222 12.11 -4.39 -15.75
CA LEU A 222 12.27 -3.01 -16.20
C LEU A 222 13.25 -2.89 -17.38
N ALA A 223 14.39 -3.58 -17.32
CA ALA A 223 15.35 -3.59 -18.43
C ALA A 223 14.74 -4.16 -19.72
N GLU A 224 13.97 -5.26 -19.62
CA GLU A 224 13.25 -5.84 -20.75
C GLU A 224 12.14 -4.89 -21.28
N TYR A 225 11.46 -4.15 -20.40
CA TYR A 225 10.46 -3.16 -20.79
C TYR A 225 11.07 -1.95 -21.50
N LYS A 226 12.24 -1.48 -21.06
CA LYS A 226 12.97 -0.37 -21.68
C LYS A 226 13.73 -0.76 -22.94
N ASP A 227 13.88 -2.04 -23.24
CA ASP A 227 14.49 -2.49 -24.50
C ASP A 227 13.62 -2.07 -25.69
N PHE A 228 14.22 -1.50 -26.74
CA PHE A 228 13.49 -1.04 -27.94
C PHE A 228 12.62 -2.13 -28.57
N ARG A 229 12.97 -3.40 -28.39
CA ARG A 229 12.23 -4.56 -28.91
C ARG A 229 10.92 -4.81 -28.16
N SER A 230 10.71 -4.18 -27.02
CA SER A 230 9.45 -4.27 -26.28
C SER A 230 8.32 -3.54 -26.98
N PHE A 231 8.65 -2.52 -27.79
CA PHE A 231 7.68 -1.59 -28.39
C PHE A 231 6.74 -0.99 -27.34
N ALA A 232 7.25 -0.71 -26.13
CA ALA A 232 6.49 -0.25 -24.97
C ALA A 232 5.30 -1.16 -24.58
N ASN A 233 5.33 -2.43 -24.96
CA ASN A 233 4.37 -3.39 -24.43
C ASN A 233 4.69 -3.67 -22.96
N GLU A 234 3.70 -3.51 -22.10
CA GLU A 234 3.87 -3.74 -20.67
C GLU A 234 4.23 -5.20 -20.39
N PRO A 235 5.14 -5.41 -19.41
CA PRO A 235 5.48 -6.75 -18.98
C PRO A 235 4.26 -7.45 -18.38
N VAL A 236 3.93 -8.63 -18.91
CA VAL A 236 2.85 -9.45 -18.37
C VAL A 236 3.35 -10.21 -17.15
N PRO A 237 2.60 -10.20 -16.01
CA PRO A 237 2.96 -10.95 -14.82
C PRO A 237 2.94 -12.46 -15.07
N ASP A 238 3.56 -13.21 -14.16
CA ASP A 238 3.59 -14.67 -14.19
C ASP A 238 2.53 -15.28 -13.26
N SER A 239 2.14 -14.57 -12.20
CA SER A 239 1.24 -15.07 -11.17
C SER A 239 0.51 -13.92 -10.45
N LEU A 240 -0.29 -14.29 -9.44
CA LEU A 240 -1.01 -13.40 -8.53
C LEU A 240 -0.81 -13.88 -7.10
N LEU A 241 -0.59 -12.94 -6.16
CA LEU A 241 -0.47 -13.24 -4.74
C LEU A 241 -1.62 -12.61 -3.94
N ILE A 242 -2.05 -13.32 -2.89
CA ILE A 242 -2.85 -12.78 -1.78
C ILE A 242 -2.01 -12.87 -0.50
N ASN A 243 -1.80 -11.75 0.18
CA ASN A 243 -1.04 -11.70 1.41
C ASN A 243 0.33 -12.39 1.31
N GLY A 244 0.99 -12.20 0.16
CA GLY A 244 2.31 -12.76 -0.11
C GLY A 244 2.34 -14.23 -0.48
N ALA A 245 1.19 -14.87 -0.67
CA ALA A 245 1.10 -16.27 -1.06
C ALA A 245 0.26 -16.46 -2.32
N GLY A 246 0.66 -17.38 -3.18
CA GLY A 246 -0.03 -17.75 -4.41
C GLY A 246 0.16 -19.22 -4.73
N SER A 247 -0.29 -19.63 -5.92
CA SER A 247 -0.06 -20.97 -6.43
C SER A 247 0.19 -20.89 -7.94
N TYR A 248 1.38 -21.27 -8.34
CA TYR A 248 1.77 -21.36 -9.75
C TYR A 248 1.87 -22.82 -10.16
N ASN A 249 1.28 -23.16 -11.31
CA ASN A 249 1.39 -24.50 -11.84
C ASN A 249 2.74 -24.69 -12.56
N CYS A 250 3.66 -25.40 -11.93
CA CYS A 250 5.01 -25.64 -12.47
C CYS A 250 5.02 -26.29 -13.86
N SER A 251 3.99 -27.04 -14.23
CA SER A 251 3.88 -27.63 -15.57
C SER A 251 3.61 -26.59 -16.68
N ASN A 252 3.20 -25.36 -16.32
CA ASN A 252 3.03 -24.27 -17.25
C ASN A 252 4.36 -23.54 -17.57
N ALA A 253 5.45 -23.87 -16.86
CA ALA A 253 6.75 -23.27 -17.12
C ALA A 253 7.19 -23.54 -18.56
N ARG A 254 7.67 -22.49 -19.26
CA ARG A 254 8.02 -22.59 -20.68
C ARG A 254 9.29 -23.45 -20.87
N PRO A 255 9.29 -24.41 -21.82
CA PRO A 255 10.54 -24.99 -22.29
C PRO A 255 11.49 -23.89 -22.79
N GLY A 256 12.70 -23.83 -22.33
CA GLY A 256 13.68 -22.79 -22.69
C GLY A 256 13.71 -21.55 -21.78
N LYS A 257 12.76 -21.40 -20.85
CA LYS A 257 12.82 -20.47 -19.73
C LYS A 257 12.53 -21.23 -18.43
N PRO A 258 13.40 -22.16 -18.02
CA PRO A 258 13.18 -22.94 -16.82
C PRO A 258 13.15 -22.03 -15.59
N VAL A 259 12.21 -22.28 -14.68
CA VAL A 259 12.13 -21.66 -13.36
C VAL A 259 12.35 -22.73 -12.30
N ASP A 260 13.01 -22.38 -11.21
CA ASP A 260 13.09 -23.25 -10.05
C ASP A 260 11.74 -23.22 -9.33
N CYS A 261 10.93 -24.25 -9.54
CA CYS A 261 9.52 -24.28 -9.18
C CYS A 261 9.17 -25.53 -8.39
N MET A 262 8.39 -25.33 -7.32
CA MET A 262 7.75 -26.37 -6.51
C MET A 262 6.25 -26.08 -6.46
N ASN A 263 5.41 -27.07 -6.74
CA ASN A 263 3.96 -26.90 -6.59
C ASN A 263 3.60 -26.57 -5.13
N THR A 264 2.80 -25.54 -4.94
CA THR A 264 2.28 -25.11 -3.65
C THR A 264 0.77 -25.27 -3.60
N GLU A 265 0.22 -25.43 -2.39
CA GLU A 265 -1.23 -25.40 -2.21
C GLU A 265 -1.75 -23.97 -2.39
N THR A 266 -2.96 -23.87 -2.92
CA THR A 266 -3.65 -22.58 -3.02
C THR A 266 -3.91 -22.00 -1.63
N PRO A 267 -3.48 -20.75 -1.36
CA PRO A 267 -3.68 -20.14 -0.05
C PRO A 267 -5.16 -20.03 0.31
N VAL A 268 -5.45 -20.30 1.58
CA VAL A 268 -6.82 -20.18 2.12
C VAL A 268 -6.99 -18.82 2.79
N VAL A 269 -8.01 -18.08 2.39
CA VAL A 269 -8.40 -16.85 3.06
C VAL A 269 -9.29 -17.19 4.25
N HIS A 270 -8.79 -16.98 5.46
CA HIS A 270 -9.58 -17.22 6.67
C HIS A 270 -10.36 -15.97 7.04
N ALA A 271 -11.69 -16.08 7.10
CA ALA A 271 -12.59 -15.09 7.66
C ALA A 271 -12.93 -15.52 9.09
N HIS A 272 -12.86 -14.59 10.06
CA HIS A 272 -13.03 -14.99 11.45
C HIS A 272 -14.51 -15.18 11.77
N ARG A 273 -15.16 -14.19 12.32
CA ARG A 273 -16.48 -14.35 12.93
C ARG A 273 -17.50 -13.46 12.24
N GLY A 274 -18.69 -14.01 11.96
CA GLY A 274 -19.84 -13.24 11.52
C GLY A 274 -19.66 -12.57 10.15
N ARG A 275 -20.07 -11.32 10.03
CA ARG A 275 -19.84 -10.47 8.87
C ARG A 275 -18.44 -9.90 8.92
N VAL A 276 -17.70 -10.01 7.83
CA VAL A 276 -16.29 -9.62 7.77
C VAL A 276 -16.15 -8.40 6.86
N ARG A 277 -15.46 -7.36 7.35
CA ARG A 277 -14.96 -6.29 6.50
C ARG A 277 -13.60 -6.72 5.94
N LEU A 278 -13.54 -6.90 4.63
CA LEU A 278 -12.27 -7.06 3.93
C LEU A 278 -11.75 -5.67 3.54
N ARG A 279 -10.54 -5.37 3.97
CA ARG A 279 -9.76 -4.19 3.56
C ARG A 279 -8.80 -4.64 2.47
N ILE A 280 -9.02 -4.18 1.26
CA ILE A 280 -8.37 -4.72 0.06
C ILE A 280 -7.48 -3.65 -0.56
N VAL A 281 -6.22 -4.01 -0.79
CA VAL A 281 -5.21 -3.16 -1.38
C VAL A 281 -4.69 -3.82 -2.65
N ASN A 282 -4.63 -3.09 -3.77
CA ASN A 282 -3.87 -3.53 -4.93
C ASN A 282 -2.41 -3.10 -4.78
N THR A 283 -1.55 -4.07 -4.44
CA THR A 283 -0.11 -3.89 -4.26
C THR A 283 0.69 -4.19 -5.53
N GLY A 284 0.00 -4.54 -6.62
CA GLY A 284 0.60 -4.98 -7.88
C GLY A 284 1.44 -3.92 -8.58
N ALA A 285 2.28 -4.38 -9.52
CA ALA A 285 3.11 -3.51 -10.34
C ALA A 285 2.33 -2.92 -11.52
N SER A 286 1.41 -3.68 -12.15
CA SER A 286 0.68 -3.20 -13.32
C SER A 286 -0.78 -3.63 -13.43
N ALA A 287 -1.13 -4.84 -12.96
CA ALA A 287 -2.45 -5.38 -13.24
C ALA A 287 -3.56 -4.85 -12.33
N GLY A 288 -4.65 -4.41 -12.92
CA GLY A 288 -5.93 -4.29 -12.25
C GLY A 288 -6.58 -5.67 -12.02
N TYR A 289 -7.53 -5.74 -11.10
CA TYR A 289 -8.31 -6.97 -10.89
C TYR A 289 -9.73 -6.69 -10.41
N SER A 290 -10.63 -7.64 -10.71
CA SER A 290 -11.97 -7.70 -10.13
C SER A 290 -12.09 -8.90 -9.19
N LEU A 291 -13.00 -8.77 -8.20
CA LEU A 291 -13.32 -9.79 -7.23
C LEU A 291 -14.71 -10.33 -7.49
N GLN A 292 -14.85 -11.65 -7.46
CA GLN A 292 -16.14 -12.33 -7.51
C GLN A 292 -16.27 -13.31 -6.33
N LEU A 293 -17.38 -13.26 -5.64
CA LEU A 293 -17.66 -14.15 -4.52
C LEU A 293 -18.97 -14.92 -4.78
N ALA A 294 -18.81 -16.20 -5.11
CA ALA A 294 -19.96 -17.06 -5.37
C ALA A 294 -20.71 -17.40 -4.07
N GLY A 295 -22.04 -17.28 -4.09
CA GLY A 295 -22.90 -17.65 -2.95
C GLY A 295 -22.82 -16.72 -1.74
N ALA A 296 -22.29 -15.49 -1.91
CA ALA A 296 -22.32 -14.43 -0.91
C ALA A 296 -22.42 -13.06 -1.59
N ALA A 297 -22.74 -12.03 -0.83
CA ALA A 297 -22.81 -10.67 -1.33
C ALA A 297 -21.74 -9.78 -0.67
N MET A 298 -21.24 -8.83 -1.44
CA MET A 298 -20.29 -7.82 -1.01
C MET A 298 -20.96 -6.44 -1.02
N LYS A 299 -20.67 -5.64 -0.01
CA LYS A 299 -21.09 -4.23 0.09
C LYS A 299 -19.87 -3.34 0.14
N LEU A 300 -19.67 -2.52 -0.87
CA LEU A 300 -18.65 -1.50 -0.84
C LEU A 300 -18.97 -0.46 0.24
N VAL A 301 -18.03 -0.16 1.11
CA VAL A 301 -18.22 0.78 2.22
C VAL A 301 -17.25 1.97 2.19
N THR A 302 -16.01 1.74 1.77
CA THR A 302 -15.02 2.80 1.58
C THR A 302 -14.14 2.54 0.37
N VAL A 303 -13.55 3.60 -0.16
CA VAL A 303 -12.50 3.57 -1.18
C VAL A 303 -11.29 4.35 -0.66
N ASP A 304 -10.11 3.91 -1.03
CA ASP A 304 -8.81 4.47 -0.64
C ASP A 304 -8.71 4.76 0.88
N GLY A 305 -8.13 5.88 1.29
CA GLY A 305 -7.91 6.30 2.67
C GLY A 305 -9.19 6.70 3.43
N GLY A 306 -10.23 5.85 3.40
CA GLY A 306 -11.46 6.09 4.16
C GLY A 306 -12.48 6.99 3.47
N GLY A 307 -12.40 7.15 2.16
CA GLY A 307 -13.44 7.76 1.35
C GLY A 307 -14.75 7.00 1.45
N PHE A 308 -15.69 7.47 2.30
CA PHE A 308 -16.97 6.80 2.52
C PHE A 308 -17.80 6.74 1.25
N VAL A 309 -18.38 5.56 1.01
CA VAL A 309 -19.29 5.32 -0.11
C VAL A 309 -20.74 5.38 0.37
N SER A 310 -21.61 5.90 -0.49
CA SER A 310 -23.04 6.02 -0.20
C SER A 310 -23.65 4.67 0.18
N LYS A 311 -24.47 4.65 1.21
CA LYS A 311 -25.24 3.46 1.62
C LYS A 311 -26.19 2.95 0.53
N ARG A 312 -26.47 3.77 -0.51
CA ARG A 312 -27.30 3.38 -1.67
C ARG A 312 -26.54 2.49 -2.67
N THR A 313 -25.20 2.42 -2.59
CA THR A 313 -24.40 1.49 -3.41
C THR A 313 -24.97 0.08 -3.26
N PRO A 314 -25.22 -0.66 -4.35
CA PRO A 314 -25.88 -1.96 -4.28
C PRO A 314 -25.00 -3.02 -3.61
N TRP A 315 -25.63 -4.07 -3.11
CA TRP A 315 -24.97 -5.33 -2.83
C TRP A 315 -24.66 -6.04 -4.13
N THR A 316 -23.51 -6.66 -4.25
CA THR A 316 -23.08 -7.34 -5.47
C THR A 316 -22.28 -8.60 -5.16
N SER A 317 -22.24 -9.54 -6.09
CA SER A 317 -21.31 -10.68 -6.06
C SER A 317 -20.01 -10.40 -6.81
N THR A 318 -19.92 -9.29 -7.57
CA THR A 318 -18.74 -8.93 -8.36
C THR A 318 -18.43 -7.44 -8.23
N ILE A 319 -17.16 -7.11 -7.92
CA ILE A 319 -16.72 -5.73 -7.70
C ILE A 319 -15.32 -5.50 -8.30
N GLY A 320 -15.07 -4.33 -8.84
CA GLY A 320 -13.77 -3.92 -9.41
C GLY A 320 -13.99 -2.87 -10.51
N VAL A 321 -13.06 -2.65 -11.39
CA VAL A 321 -11.67 -3.10 -11.37
C VAL A 321 -10.90 -2.24 -10.36
N LEU A 322 -10.02 -2.84 -9.56
CA LEU A 322 -9.13 -2.15 -8.63
C LEU A 322 -7.72 -2.14 -9.24
N TYR A 323 -7.20 -0.97 -9.57
CA TYR A 323 -5.88 -0.81 -10.18
C TYR A 323 -4.77 -0.60 -9.13
N PRO A 324 -3.49 -0.73 -9.50
CA PRO A 324 -2.37 -0.55 -8.57
C PRO A 324 -2.45 0.73 -7.76
N GLY A 325 -2.28 0.62 -6.44
CA GLY A 325 -2.37 1.72 -5.48
C GLY A 325 -3.77 2.01 -4.96
N GLU A 326 -4.82 1.63 -5.68
CA GLU A 326 -6.18 1.80 -5.19
C GLU A 326 -6.52 0.82 -4.06
N ARG A 327 -7.43 1.23 -3.17
CA ARG A 327 -7.96 0.41 -2.09
C ARG A 327 -9.47 0.45 -2.09
N MET A 328 -10.07 -0.62 -1.59
CA MET A 328 -11.50 -0.69 -1.31
C MET A 328 -11.77 -1.55 -0.09
N ASP A 329 -12.77 -1.16 0.68
CA ASP A 329 -13.26 -1.99 1.77
C ASP A 329 -14.66 -2.49 1.46
N VAL A 330 -14.85 -3.79 1.63
CA VAL A 330 -16.15 -4.44 1.41
C VAL A 330 -16.57 -5.21 2.65
N VAL A 331 -17.86 -5.14 2.99
CA VAL A 331 -18.46 -6.01 4.01
C VAL A 331 -19.04 -7.23 3.31
N LEU A 332 -18.61 -8.41 3.75
CA LEU A 332 -19.14 -9.68 3.28
C LEU A 332 -20.38 -10.07 4.05
N LEU A 333 -21.42 -10.46 3.32
CA LEU A 333 -22.62 -11.07 3.87
C LEU A 333 -22.65 -12.54 3.44
N PRO A 334 -22.28 -13.49 4.32
CA PRO A 334 -22.41 -14.89 4.02
C PRO A 334 -23.89 -15.26 3.84
N SER A 335 -24.22 -16.05 2.83
CA SER A 335 -25.56 -16.58 2.63
C SER A 335 -25.61 -18.05 3.04
N GLY A 336 -26.47 -18.38 4.02
CA GLY A 336 -26.66 -19.74 4.53
C GLY A 336 -25.55 -20.24 5.47
N GLU A 337 -25.64 -21.51 5.87
CA GLU A 337 -24.77 -22.15 6.86
C GLU A 337 -23.41 -22.64 6.32
N GLN A 338 -23.16 -22.48 5.02
CA GLN A 338 -21.92 -22.96 4.45
C GLN A 338 -20.74 -22.14 4.96
N THR A 339 -19.75 -22.81 5.53
CA THR A 339 -18.53 -22.23 6.08
C THR A 339 -17.44 -21.98 5.04
N ALA A 340 -17.56 -22.51 3.84
CA ALA A 340 -16.59 -22.37 2.77
C ALA A 340 -17.21 -21.74 1.52
N ARG A 341 -16.48 -20.83 0.91
CA ARG A 341 -16.79 -20.13 -0.34
C ARG A 341 -15.53 -20.07 -1.20
N VAL A 342 -15.70 -19.62 -2.43
CA VAL A 342 -14.58 -19.38 -3.34
C VAL A 342 -14.57 -17.89 -3.68
N LEU A 343 -13.47 -17.25 -3.33
CA LEU A 343 -13.13 -15.90 -3.80
C LEU A 343 -12.38 -16.05 -5.11
N LYS A 344 -12.98 -15.57 -6.20
CA LYS A 344 -12.35 -15.53 -7.52
C LYS A 344 -11.76 -14.15 -7.75
N ILE A 345 -10.53 -14.10 -8.24
CA ILE A 345 -9.83 -12.89 -8.63
C ILE A 345 -9.50 -12.99 -10.10
N ALA A 346 -10.03 -12.05 -10.87
CA ALA A 346 -9.79 -11.97 -12.31
C ALA A 346 -8.93 -10.75 -12.62
N LEU A 347 -7.75 -10.99 -13.18
CA LEU A 347 -6.86 -9.92 -13.66
C LEU A 347 -7.46 -9.23 -14.88
N ASP A 348 -7.41 -7.91 -14.89
CA ASP A 348 -7.83 -7.11 -16.02
C ASP A 348 -6.80 -7.24 -17.17
N PRO A 349 -7.23 -7.57 -18.38
CA PRO A 349 -6.35 -7.74 -19.52
C PRO A 349 -5.82 -6.45 -20.13
N GLU A 350 -6.26 -5.28 -19.71
CA GLU A 350 -5.97 -4.01 -20.37
C GLU A 350 -4.47 -3.75 -20.59
N LEU A 351 -3.65 -4.01 -19.58
CA LEU A 351 -2.19 -3.88 -19.67
C LEU A 351 -1.46 -5.21 -19.96
N MET A 352 -2.17 -6.19 -20.56
CA MET A 352 -1.65 -7.52 -20.87
C MET A 352 -1.73 -7.82 -22.37
N GLN A 353 -1.12 -7.00 -23.19
CA GLN A 353 -1.18 -7.15 -24.65
C GLN A 353 -0.33 -8.32 -25.14
N LEU A 354 0.79 -8.60 -24.48
CA LEU A 354 1.57 -9.77 -24.75
C LEU A 354 0.95 -11.00 -24.07
N MET A 355 0.95 -12.13 -24.75
CA MET A 355 0.47 -13.37 -24.16
C MET A 355 1.52 -13.99 -23.26
N ASN A 356 1.13 -14.28 -22.01
CA ASN A 356 1.84 -15.21 -21.15
C ASN A 356 0.98 -16.46 -20.93
N PRO A 357 1.20 -17.56 -21.68
CA PRO A 357 0.37 -18.77 -21.57
C PRO A 357 0.52 -19.47 -20.21
N ALA A 358 1.54 -19.11 -19.43
CA ALA A 358 1.72 -19.64 -18.08
C ALA A 358 0.82 -18.92 -17.04
N LEU A 359 0.35 -17.71 -17.35
CA LEU A 359 -0.49 -16.93 -16.44
C LEU A 359 -1.93 -17.47 -16.40
N THR A 360 -2.39 -17.84 -15.24
CA THR A 360 -3.81 -18.08 -14.97
C THR A 360 -4.48 -16.75 -14.60
N ARG A 361 -5.20 -16.15 -15.55
CA ARG A 361 -5.83 -14.81 -15.37
C ARG A 361 -6.91 -14.80 -14.30
N MET A 362 -7.64 -15.88 -14.12
CA MET A 362 -8.65 -16.02 -13.07
C MET A 362 -8.19 -17.10 -12.08
N GLN A 363 -7.94 -16.67 -10.85
CA GLN A 363 -7.52 -17.56 -9.78
C GLN A 363 -8.63 -17.67 -8.72
N GLU A 364 -8.74 -18.85 -8.12
CA GLU A 364 -9.74 -19.19 -7.13
C GLU A 364 -9.07 -19.45 -5.79
N PHE A 365 -9.51 -18.73 -4.75
CA PHE A 365 -8.99 -18.86 -3.40
C PHE A 365 -10.10 -19.33 -2.47
N PRO A 366 -9.91 -20.45 -1.74
CA PRO A 366 -10.87 -20.87 -0.73
C PRO A 366 -11.01 -19.79 0.35
N LEU A 367 -12.25 -19.38 0.63
CA LEU A 367 -12.60 -18.47 1.73
C LEU A 367 -13.35 -19.26 2.78
N LYS A 368 -12.78 -19.40 3.98
CA LYS A 368 -13.34 -20.21 5.07
C LYS A 368 -13.69 -19.33 6.28
N TRP A 369 -14.90 -19.46 6.81
CA TRP A 369 -15.31 -18.84 8.07
C TRP A 369 -15.08 -19.81 9.23
N THR A 370 -14.51 -19.32 10.34
CA THR A 370 -14.43 -20.09 11.58
C THR A 370 -15.77 -20.18 12.30
N GLN A 371 -16.55 -19.10 12.26
CA GLN A 371 -17.90 -19.02 12.83
C GLN A 371 -18.80 -18.19 11.92
N PRO A 372 -19.59 -18.79 11.03
CA PRO A 372 -20.50 -18.06 10.17
C PRO A 372 -21.63 -17.39 10.98
N ASP A 373 -22.18 -16.30 10.46
CA ASP A 373 -23.34 -15.62 11.06
C ASP A 373 -24.59 -16.51 10.92
N SER A 374 -25.14 -16.95 12.03
CA SER A 374 -26.39 -17.69 12.05
C SER A 374 -27.62 -16.84 11.70
N ARG A 375 -27.47 -15.51 11.68
CA ARG A 375 -28.51 -14.55 11.26
C ARG A 375 -28.59 -14.52 9.73
N SER A 376 -29.03 -15.62 9.13
CA SER A 376 -29.19 -15.73 7.69
C SER A 376 -30.28 -14.78 7.18
N SER A 377 -29.86 -13.56 6.78
CA SER A 377 -30.68 -12.77 5.89
C SER A 377 -30.49 -13.31 4.48
N ARG A 378 -31.56 -13.73 3.82
CA ARG A 378 -31.53 -14.02 2.39
C ARG A 378 -30.94 -12.80 1.70
N ALA A 379 -29.74 -12.95 1.14
CA ALA A 379 -29.13 -11.91 0.34
C ALA A 379 -30.08 -11.59 -0.83
N ARG A 380 -30.91 -10.57 -0.69
CA ARG A 380 -31.72 -10.04 -1.79
C ARG A 380 -30.73 -9.29 -2.71
N GLY A 381 -30.37 -9.92 -3.77
CA GLY A 381 -29.63 -9.27 -4.83
C GLY A 381 -28.50 -10.14 -5.37
N ASP A 382 -28.86 -11.15 -6.14
CA ASP A 382 -27.94 -11.78 -7.09
C ASP A 382 -27.77 -10.81 -8.29
N ARG A 383 -27.23 -9.63 -8.02
CA ARG A 383 -26.74 -8.79 -9.11
C ARG A 383 -25.40 -9.35 -9.53
N ARG A 384 -25.41 -10.08 -10.62
CA ARG A 384 -24.20 -10.56 -11.32
C ARG A 384 -23.45 -9.42 -12.01
N GLU A 385 -23.99 -8.20 -11.99
CA GLU A 385 -23.38 -7.02 -12.58
C GLU A 385 -22.21 -6.57 -11.74
N LEU A 386 -21.12 -6.23 -12.41
CA LEU A 386 -19.93 -5.62 -11.83
C LEU A 386 -20.29 -4.26 -11.23
N VAL A 387 -20.09 -4.08 -9.92
CA VAL A 387 -20.09 -2.74 -9.32
C VAL A 387 -18.83 -2.04 -9.75
N ASP A 388 -19.00 -1.01 -10.59
CA ASP A 388 -17.90 -0.29 -11.21
C ASP A 388 -17.36 0.79 -10.28
N VAL A 389 -16.22 0.51 -9.67
CA VAL A 389 -15.49 1.49 -8.84
C VAL A 389 -14.58 2.40 -9.67
N VAL A 390 -14.23 2.00 -10.90
CA VAL A 390 -13.34 2.72 -11.80
C VAL A 390 -14.08 3.86 -12.48
N ASN A 391 -15.22 3.55 -13.11
CA ASN A 391 -16.03 4.55 -13.82
C ASN A 391 -16.86 5.41 -12.86
N LEU A 392 -16.89 5.07 -11.56
CA LEU A 392 -17.66 5.78 -10.54
C LEU A 392 -19.17 5.83 -10.80
N ARG A 393 -19.65 4.92 -11.67
CA ARG A 393 -21.07 4.86 -12.05
C ARG A 393 -21.92 4.35 -10.90
N ASP A 394 -21.46 3.30 -10.23
CA ASP A 394 -22.20 2.59 -9.21
C ASP A 394 -21.77 2.96 -7.78
N ALA A 395 -20.65 3.67 -7.65
CA ALA A 395 -20.12 4.15 -6.38
C ALA A 395 -20.16 5.68 -6.33
N GLN A 396 -20.84 6.22 -5.33
CA GLN A 396 -20.91 7.66 -5.06
C GLN A 396 -20.48 7.91 -3.62
N GLY A 397 -19.81 9.03 -3.39
CA GLY A 397 -19.46 9.46 -2.05
C GLY A 397 -20.69 9.81 -1.22
N VAL A 398 -20.48 10.09 0.04
CA VAL A 398 -21.49 10.74 0.88
C VAL A 398 -21.62 12.20 0.49
N SER A 399 -22.80 12.78 0.75
CA SER A 399 -23.03 14.21 0.48
C SER A 399 -21.97 15.06 1.17
N THR A 400 -21.20 15.77 0.39
CA THR A 400 -20.22 16.77 0.83
C THR A 400 -20.64 18.09 0.21
N ALA A 401 -20.77 19.14 1.02
CA ALA A 401 -20.98 20.48 0.50
C ALA A 401 -19.64 21.01 -0.05
N LEU A 402 -19.31 20.65 -1.28
CA LEU A 402 -18.23 21.31 -2.02
C LEU A 402 -18.77 22.61 -2.63
N ASP A 403 -19.22 23.51 -1.77
CA ASP A 403 -19.83 24.79 -2.18
C ASP A 403 -18.80 25.80 -2.71
N LYS A 404 -17.51 25.47 -2.66
CA LYS A 404 -16.44 26.39 -3.03
C LYS A 404 -16.03 26.16 -4.48
N VAL A 405 -15.94 27.26 -5.20
CA VAL A 405 -15.31 27.31 -6.53
C VAL A 405 -13.81 27.11 -6.34
N ALA A 406 -13.16 26.38 -7.23
CA ALA A 406 -11.71 26.28 -7.23
C ALA A 406 -11.07 27.66 -7.40
N THR A 407 -10.06 27.97 -6.59
CA THR A 407 -9.26 29.19 -6.71
C THR A 407 -8.20 29.07 -7.79
N ASP A 408 -7.76 27.84 -8.03
CA ASP A 408 -6.70 27.50 -8.96
C ASP A 408 -7.16 26.39 -9.91
N THR A 409 -6.61 26.37 -11.12
CA THR A 409 -6.87 25.30 -12.08
C THR A 409 -5.56 24.88 -12.73
N ALA A 410 -5.28 23.59 -12.73
CA ALA A 410 -4.13 23.00 -13.41
C ALA A 410 -4.59 22.01 -14.48
N LEU A 411 -3.87 21.99 -15.60
CA LEU A 411 -4.13 21.10 -16.73
C LEU A 411 -2.89 20.28 -17.06
N LEU A 412 -3.01 18.98 -16.96
CA LEU A 412 -1.97 18.03 -17.30
C LEU A 412 -2.42 17.12 -18.45
N TYR A 413 -1.46 16.75 -19.28
CA TYR A 413 -1.59 15.74 -20.33
C TYR A 413 -0.57 14.63 -20.03
N THR A 414 -1.01 13.40 -19.96
CA THR A 414 -0.13 12.24 -19.79
C THR A 414 -0.04 11.43 -21.07
N SER A 415 1.17 10.96 -21.38
CA SER A 415 1.43 10.08 -22.52
C SER A 415 2.62 9.16 -22.26
N LEU A 416 2.60 8.02 -22.93
CA LEU A 416 3.72 7.09 -23.04
C LEU A 416 4.29 7.18 -24.47
N ALA A 417 5.39 7.92 -24.63
CA ALA A 417 6.00 8.17 -25.93
C ALA A 417 7.08 7.14 -26.26
N ILE A 418 7.19 6.79 -27.54
CA ILE A 418 8.30 6.03 -28.11
C ILE A 418 8.99 6.91 -29.14
N ASN A 419 10.21 7.32 -28.87
CA ASN A 419 10.94 8.27 -29.70
C ASN A 419 12.25 7.67 -30.22
N SER A 420 12.48 7.72 -31.52
CA SER A 420 13.69 7.16 -32.15
C SER A 420 14.99 7.80 -31.62
N PHE A 421 14.96 9.10 -31.31
CA PHE A 421 16.12 9.80 -30.72
C PHE A 421 16.39 9.41 -29.26
N LYS A 422 15.50 8.65 -28.61
CA LYS A 422 15.65 8.03 -27.30
C LYS A 422 15.79 6.51 -27.42
N ASN A 423 16.35 6.00 -28.49
CA ASN A 423 16.53 4.57 -28.76
C ASN A 423 15.24 3.75 -28.76
N ASN A 424 14.09 4.37 -29.01
CA ASN A 424 12.76 3.76 -28.92
C ASN A 424 12.42 3.15 -27.54
N GLU A 425 13.07 3.60 -26.48
CA GLU A 425 12.68 3.27 -25.11
C GLU A 425 11.32 3.89 -24.80
N PRO A 426 10.44 3.20 -24.06
CA PRO A 426 9.22 3.81 -23.52
C PRO A 426 9.56 4.96 -22.57
N TRP A 427 8.87 6.08 -22.79
CA TRP A 427 9.09 7.32 -22.06
C TRP A 427 7.77 7.90 -21.58
N GLY A 428 7.51 7.84 -20.27
CA GLY A 428 6.34 8.42 -19.66
C GLY A 428 6.47 9.93 -19.51
N GLU A 429 5.46 10.67 -19.88
CA GLU A 429 5.48 12.14 -19.86
C GLU A 429 4.22 12.72 -19.23
N LEU A 430 4.38 13.84 -18.54
CA LEU A 430 3.31 14.78 -18.20
C LEU A 430 3.69 16.16 -18.77
N ASN A 431 2.83 16.73 -19.60
CA ASN A 431 3.09 17.99 -20.31
C ASN A 431 4.46 18.01 -21.02
N HIS A 432 4.80 16.93 -21.72
CA HIS A 432 6.08 16.72 -22.41
C HIS A 432 7.32 16.70 -21.51
N THR A 433 7.13 16.56 -20.21
CA THR A 433 8.21 16.39 -19.24
C THR A 433 8.18 15.00 -18.65
N SER A 434 9.35 14.45 -18.32
CA SER A 434 9.49 13.12 -17.79
C SER A 434 10.31 13.16 -16.50
N TRP A 435 9.78 12.55 -15.45
CA TRP A 435 10.45 12.45 -14.16
C TRP A 435 11.16 11.09 -14.03
N MET A 436 12.44 11.03 -14.38
CA MET A 436 13.27 9.86 -14.17
C MET A 436 14.37 10.14 -13.15
N TRP A 437 14.35 9.39 -12.07
CA TRP A 437 15.39 9.46 -11.06
C TRP A 437 16.60 8.61 -11.47
N LYS A 438 17.79 9.21 -11.51
CA LYS A 438 19.01 8.52 -11.95
C LYS A 438 19.94 8.13 -10.80
N ASP A 439 20.00 8.97 -9.76
CA ASP A 439 20.89 8.76 -8.62
C ASP A 439 20.07 8.82 -7.32
N PRO A 440 19.84 7.67 -6.64
CA PRO A 440 19.05 7.62 -5.42
C PRO A 440 19.70 8.30 -4.22
N TYR A 441 20.97 8.66 -4.32
CA TYR A 441 21.74 9.31 -3.27
C TYR A 441 21.98 10.80 -3.53
N ALA A 442 21.57 11.32 -4.69
CA ALA A 442 21.66 12.74 -4.97
C ALA A 442 20.69 13.54 -4.10
N LYS A 443 21.12 14.76 -3.75
CA LYS A 443 20.36 15.69 -2.90
C LYS A 443 18.91 15.84 -3.40
N PRO A 444 17.89 15.58 -2.54
CA PRO A 444 16.50 15.62 -2.97
C PRO A 444 16.04 17.05 -3.29
N LEU A 445 15.03 17.15 -4.13
CA LEU A 445 14.49 18.44 -4.57
C LEU A 445 14.07 19.33 -3.39
N LEU A 446 13.47 18.75 -2.36
CA LEU A 446 13.03 19.43 -1.13
C LEU A 446 14.19 20.10 -0.37
N ALA A 447 15.41 19.58 -0.49
CA ALA A 447 16.62 20.12 0.14
C ALA A 447 17.34 21.15 -0.74
N ILE A 448 16.94 21.34 -1.99
CA ILE A 448 17.51 22.32 -2.91
C ILE A 448 16.70 23.62 -2.79
N ASN A 449 17.39 24.76 -2.73
CA ASN A 449 16.72 26.06 -2.67
C ASN A 449 15.75 26.22 -3.87
N ALA A 450 14.50 26.51 -3.60
CA ALA A 450 13.44 26.64 -4.61
C ALA A 450 13.80 27.64 -5.71
N THR A 451 14.43 28.77 -5.40
CA THR A 451 14.87 29.77 -6.39
C THR A 451 15.92 29.22 -7.36
N ALA A 452 16.73 28.26 -6.93
CA ALA A 452 17.79 27.69 -7.74
C ALA A 452 17.24 26.77 -8.84
N TRP A 453 16.26 25.91 -8.55
CA TRP A 453 15.68 25.04 -9.57
C TRP A 453 14.51 25.70 -10.34
N GLN A 454 13.87 26.72 -9.78
CA GLN A 454 12.86 27.53 -10.47
C GLN A 454 13.47 28.43 -11.56
N ASN A 455 14.63 29.00 -11.30
CA ASN A 455 15.34 29.88 -12.24
C ASN A 455 16.06 29.15 -13.37
N GLY A 456 15.96 27.82 -13.42
CA GLY A 456 16.50 27.03 -14.53
C GLY A 456 18.03 27.01 -14.62
N THR A 457 18.75 27.29 -13.51
CA THR A 457 20.21 27.14 -13.49
C THR A 457 20.57 25.66 -13.59
N GLU A 458 21.41 25.31 -14.54
CA GLU A 458 21.80 23.93 -14.88
C GLU A 458 22.33 23.10 -13.70
N GLN A 459 22.89 23.75 -12.70
CA GLN A 459 23.44 23.11 -11.50
C GLN A 459 22.41 22.79 -10.43
N ALA A 460 21.26 23.47 -10.43
CA ALA A 460 20.26 23.36 -9.40
C ALA A 460 19.10 22.43 -9.78
N ASN A 461 18.86 22.23 -11.06
CA ASN A 461 17.83 21.31 -11.55
C ASN A 461 18.48 20.11 -12.25
N PRO A 462 18.68 18.98 -11.56
CA PRO A 462 19.18 17.75 -12.17
C PRO A 462 18.24 17.22 -13.27
N PHE A 463 17.05 17.82 -13.40
CA PHE A 463 15.98 17.42 -14.30
C PHE A 463 15.68 18.51 -15.32
N ARG A 464 16.60 18.78 -16.24
CA ARG A 464 16.52 19.85 -17.26
C ARG A 464 15.18 19.96 -18.01
N ALA A 465 14.38 18.89 -18.04
CA ALA A 465 13.11 18.84 -18.74
C ALA A 465 11.90 19.00 -17.79
N PHE A 466 12.12 19.42 -16.54
CA PHE A 466 11.08 19.37 -15.53
C PHE A 466 10.67 20.77 -15.06
N LYS A 467 9.38 21.08 -15.18
CA LYS A 467 8.79 22.33 -14.69
C LYS A 467 7.87 21.99 -13.52
N VAL A 468 8.16 22.51 -12.34
CA VAL A 468 7.33 22.32 -11.14
C VAL A 468 6.24 23.38 -11.11
N PRO A 469 4.96 23.01 -11.28
CA PRO A 469 3.84 23.91 -11.03
C PRO A 469 3.81 24.34 -9.56
N GLN A 470 3.54 25.62 -9.32
CA GLN A 470 3.52 26.21 -8.00
C GLN A 470 2.13 26.76 -7.68
N PHE A 471 1.68 26.51 -6.46
CA PHE A 471 0.39 26.96 -5.96
C PHE A 471 0.55 27.54 -4.56
N GLU A 472 -0.21 28.57 -4.24
CA GLU A 472 -0.25 29.10 -2.88
C GLU A 472 -0.97 28.13 -1.94
N ALA A 473 -0.45 27.98 -0.72
CA ALA A 473 -1.11 27.18 0.30
C ALA A 473 -2.16 28.00 1.06
N GLY A 474 -3.22 27.33 1.52
CA GLY A 474 -4.24 27.95 2.38
C GLY A 474 -5.44 27.05 2.61
N GLU A 475 -6.04 27.14 3.79
CA GLU A 475 -7.24 26.34 4.12
C GLU A 475 -8.46 26.65 3.24
N GLU A 476 -8.50 27.85 2.66
CA GLU A 476 -9.56 28.31 1.75
C GLU A 476 -9.15 28.17 0.27
N ARG A 477 -7.96 27.62 -0.02
CA ARG A 477 -7.47 27.44 -1.38
C ARG A 477 -7.85 26.05 -1.90
N TRP A 478 -8.52 26.04 -3.04
CA TRP A 478 -8.94 24.83 -3.73
C TRP A 478 -8.42 24.82 -5.15
N MET A 479 -7.95 23.68 -5.61
CA MET A 479 -7.49 23.48 -6.97
C MET A 479 -8.36 22.46 -7.70
N ASP A 480 -8.75 22.78 -8.93
CA ASP A 480 -9.23 21.81 -9.88
C ASP A 480 -8.06 21.36 -10.76
N LEU A 481 -7.70 20.09 -10.62
CA LEU A 481 -6.66 19.44 -11.40
C LEU A 481 -7.31 18.58 -12.48
N VAL A 482 -7.11 18.98 -13.74
CA VAL A 482 -7.55 18.23 -14.91
C VAL A 482 -6.39 17.41 -15.43
N VAL A 483 -6.59 16.10 -15.59
CA VAL A 483 -5.58 15.23 -16.19
C VAL A 483 -6.20 14.53 -17.40
N ASN A 484 -5.64 14.79 -18.57
CA ASN A 484 -6.01 14.15 -19.82
C ASN A 484 -5.04 13.01 -20.12
N ASN A 485 -5.58 11.86 -20.42
CA ASN A 485 -4.82 10.72 -20.92
C ASN A 485 -4.95 10.68 -22.44
N VAL A 486 -3.82 10.86 -23.14
CA VAL A 486 -3.80 10.81 -24.61
C VAL A 486 -3.45 9.42 -25.15
N ASP A 487 -3.12 8.48 -24.27
CA ASP A 487 -2.79 7.10 -24.63
C ASP A 487 -4.05 6.27 -24.89
N ASP A 488 -3.87 5.18 -25.60
CA ASP A 488 -4.89 4.15 -25.82
C ASP A 488 -4.95 3.11 -24.68
N ARG A 489 -4.25 3.36 -23.58
CA ARG A 489 -4.25 2.61 -22.32
C ARG A 489 -4.58 3.50 -21.15
N GLY A 490 -5.12 2.91 -20.10
CA GLY A 490 -5.45 3.65 -18.88
C GLY A 490 -4.30 3.72 -17.89
N HIS A 491 -4.35 4.71 -17.01
CA HIS A 491 -3.32 4.98 -16.03
C HIS A 491 -3.93 5.25 -14.64
N PRO A 492 -3.64 4.46 -13.60
CA PRO A 492 -3.95 4.83 -12.22
C PRO A 492 -2.95 5.90 -11.75
N PHE A 493 -3.44 7.11 -11.47
CA PHE A 493 -2.62 8.20 -10.93
C PHE A 493 -2.81 8.33 -9.42
N HIS A 494 -1.69 8.46 -8.71
CA HIS A 494 -1.62 8.75 -7.29
C HIS A 494 -1.01 10.12 -7.05
N LEU A 495 -1.55 10.85 -6.08
CA LEU A 495 -1.00 12.11 -5.59
C LEU A 495 -0.57 11.93 -4.13
N HIS A 496 0.72 12.10 -3.88
CA HIS A 496 1.30 12.07 -2.54
C HIS A 496 0.76 13.20 -1.67
N GLY A 497 0.58 12.93 -0.38
CA GLY A 497 0.24 13.93 0.62
C GLY A 497 -1.17 14.51 0.55
N TYR A 498 -1.97 14.15 -0.45
CA TYR A 498 -3.29 14.72 -0.66
C TYR A 498 -4.37 13.67 -0.90
N GLU A 499 -5.54 13.93 -0.35
CA GLU A 499 -6.80 13.35 -0.80
C GLU A 499 -7.49 14.35 -1.74
N PHE A 500 -8.20 13.86 -2.74
CA PHE A 500 -8.95 14.66 -3.69
C PHE A 500 -10.37 14.12 -3.91
N TYR A 501 -11.25 14.99 -4.36
CA TYR A 501 -12.60 14.64 -4.77
C TYR A 501 -12.64 14.45 -6.28
N VAL A 502 -13.13 13.30 -6.74
CA VAL A 502 -13.28 12.99 -8.16
C VAL A 502 -14.58 13.61 -8.68
N LEU A 503 -14.46 14.76 -9.33
CA LEU A 503 -15.61 15.51 -9.88
C LEU A 503 -16.10 14.93 -11.19
N ALA A 504 -15.18 14.46 -12.03
CA ALA A 504 -15.49 13.78 -13.29
C ALA A 504 -14.45 12.73 -13.62
N SER A 505 -14.89 11.63 -14.26
CA SER A 505 -14.06 10.63 -14.92
C SER A 505 -14.76 10.25 -16.20
N ARG A 506 -14.20 10.61 -17.34
CA ARG A 506 -14.83 10.52 -18.64
C ARG A 506 -13.91 9.86 -19.65
N GLN A 507 -14.52 9.24 -20.63
CA GLN A 507 -13.88 8.81 -21.87
C GLN A 507 -14.71 9.38 -23.01
N ASP A 508 -14.07 10.14 -23.88
CA ASP A 508 -14.72 10.64 -25.08
C ASP A 508 -14.54 9.63 -26.23
N GLU A 509 -15.62 9.30 -26.94
CA GLU A 509 -15.58 8.33 -28.05
C GLU A 509 -14.64 8.77 -29.19
N LEU A 510 -14.44 10.07 -29.32
CA LEU A 510 -13.53 10.66 -30.31
C LEU A 510 -12.13 10.93 -29.72
N GLY A 511 -11.89 10.56 -28.45
CA GLY A 511 -10.62 10.79 -27.78
C GLY A 511 -10.28 12.26 -27.54
N ARG A 512 -11.30 13.14 -27.46
CA ARG A 512 -11.06 14.58 -27.24
C ARG A 512 -10.68 14.83 -25.78
N ALA A 513 -9.58 15.56 -25.61
CA ALA A 513 -9.15 16.07 -24.32
C ALA A 513 -10.11 17.14 -23.79
N TYR A 514 -10.19 17.29 -22.47
CA TYR A 514 -10.92 18.39 -21.84
C TYR A 514 -9.94 19.51 -21.47
N ASN A 515 -10.24 20.71 -21.93
CA ASN A 515 -9.50 21.93 -21.60
C ASN A 515 -10.43 22.92 -20.90
N PRO A 516 -10.25 23.16 -19.57
CA PRO A 516 -11.08 24.10 -18.82
C PRO A 516 -10.86 25.57 -19.22
N PHE A 517 -9.81 25.88 -19.98
CA PHE A 517 -9.49 27.22 -20.47
C PHE A 517 -10.04 27.49 -21.88
N ASP A 518 -10.70 26.51 -22.50
CA ASP A 518 -11.32 26.67 -23.79
C ASP A 518 -12.73 27.26 -23.64
N ASN A 519 -12.88 28.52 -23.97
CA ASN A 519 -14.17 29.24 -23.93
C ASN A 519 -15.19 28.74 -24.95
N HIS A 520 -14.78 27.94 -25.91
CA HIS A 520 -15.64 27.33 -26.96
C HIS A 520 -15.95 25.86 -26.64
N GLY A 521 -15.32 25.29 -25.60
CA GLY A 521 -15.57 23.93 -25.15
C GLY A 521 -16.95 23.77 -24.51
N ALA A 522 -17.54 22.58 -24.64
CA ALA A 522 -18.78 22.26 -23.94
C ALA A 522 -18.51 22.17 -22.41
N GLU A 523 -19.39 22.80 -21.62
CA GLU A 523 -19.38 22.58 -20.17
C GLU A 523 -19.57 21.10 -19.89
N ILE A 524 -18.66 20.54 -19.08
CA ILE A 524 -18.79 19.16 -18.63
C ILE A 524 -19.57 19.10 -17.32
N PRO A 525 -20.51 18.15 -17.18
CA PRO A 525 -21.18 17.97 -15.90
C PRO A 525 -20.20 17.40 -14.87
N VAL A 526 -19.96 18.14 -13.80
CA VAL A 526 -19.13 17.75 -12.65
C VAL A 526 -19.98 17.37 -11.45
N ASN A 527 -19.55 16.35 -10.70
CA ASN A 527 -20.22 15.90 -9.49
C ASN A 527 -19.68 16.64 -8.26
N VAL A 528 -20.29 17.73 -7.89
CA VAL A 528 -19.95 18.51 -6.67
C VAL A 528 -20.81 18.12 -5.46
N ARG A 529 -21.82 17.28 -5.63
CA ARG A 529 -22.78 16.94 -4.55
C ARG A 529 -22.34 15.75 -3.70
N ASN A 530 -21.84 14.71 -4.35
CA ASN A 530 -21.45 13.46 -3.72
C ASN A 530 -20.27 12.78 -4.44
N PRO A 531 -19.18 13.53 -4.69
CA PRO A 531 -18.00 12.98 -5.30
C PRO A 531 -17.34 11.95 -4.38
N LEU A 532 -16.68 10.96 -4.97
CA LEU A 532 -15.81 10.07 -4.21
C LEU A 532 -14.55 10.81 -3.79
N ARG A 533 -14.11 10.59 -2.56
CA ARG A 533 -12.84 11.05 -2.04
C ARG A 533 -11.82 9.92 -2.16
N LYS A 534 -10.72 10.18 -2.83
CA LYS A 534 -9.66 9.23 -3.16
C LYS A 534 -8.28 9.90 -3.06
N ASP A 535 -7.22 9.13 -3.17
CA ASP A 535 -5.85 9.59 -3.38
C ASP A 535 -5.20 8.94 -4.61
N THR A 536 -5.84 7.91 -5.14
CA THR A 536 -5.43 7.18 -6.34
C THR A 536 -6.64 7.01 -7.25
N VAL A 537 -6.51 7.33 -8.54
CA VAL A 537 -7.63 7.28 -9.47
C VAL A 537 -7.19 6.81 -10.85
N TYR A 538 -7.96 5.88 -11.42
CA TYR A 538 -7.71 5.40 -12.78
C TYR A 538 -8.26 6.37 -13.82
N ILE A 539 -7.40 6.73 -14.78
CA ILE A 539 -7.76 7.52 -15.94
C ILE A 539 -7.91 6.57 -17.13
N LYS A 540 -9.08 6.58 -17.74
CA LYS A 540 -9.40 5.72 -18.87
C LYS A 540 -8.55 6.01 -20.10
N PRO A 541 -8.37 5.03 -21.00
CA PRO A 541 -7.78 5.28 -22.31
C PRO A 541 -8.46 6.45 -23.03
N ARG A 542 -7.66 7.38 -23.57
CA ARG A 542 -8.15 8.57 -24.27
C ARG A 542 -9.25 9.32 -23.53
N GLY A 543 -9.13 9.34 -22.20
CA GLY A 543 -10.09 9.94 -21.30
C GLY A 543 -9.48 11.05 -20.47
N TYR A 544 -10.28 11.58 -19.55
CA TYR A 544 -9.83 12.59 -18.61
C TYR A 544 -10.51 12.46 -17.25
N ILE A 545 -9.87 13.03 -16.26
CA ILE A 545 -10.41 13.21 -14.90
C ILE A 545 -10.36 14.69 -14.51
N VAL A 546 -11.31 15.07 -13.67
CA VAL A 546 -11.30 16.36 -12.95
C VAL A 546 -11.30 16.08 -11.48
N LEU A 547 -10.24 16.50 -10.81
CA LEU A 547 -10.01 16.31 -9.38
C LEU A 547 -10.10 17.65 -8.66
N ARG A 548 -10.74 17.69 -7.50
CA ARG A 548 -10.72 18.87 -6.61
C ARG A 548 -10.03 18.53 -5.31
N LEU A 549 -9.02 19.31 -4.96
CA LEU A 549 -8.27 19.15 -3.71
C LEU A 549 -8.08 20.49 -3.02
N ARG A 550 -7.88 20.43 -1.69
CA ARG A 550 -7.61 21.61 -0.88
C ARG A 550 -6.11 21.75 -0.71
N LEU A 551 -5.56 22.93 -1.01
CA LEU A 551 -4.12 23.21 -0.97
C LEU A 551 -3.68 23.62 0.46
N ASP A 552 -3.84 22.72 1.44
CA ASP A 552 -3.63 23.00 2.84
C ASP A 552 -2.41 22.31 3.47
N ALA A 553 -1.58 21.67 2.65
CA ALA A 553 -0.36 21.00 3.06
C ALA A 553 0.85 21.54 2.26
N PRO A 554 1.58 22.53 2.77
CA PRO A 554 2.79 23.04 2.11
C PRO A 554 3.84 21.95 1.92
N GLY A 555 4.50 21.94 0.76
CA GLY A 555 5.54 20.96 0.43
C GLY A 555 5.69 20.69 -1.05
N LEU A 556 6.52 19.69 -1.37
CA LEU A 556 6.69 19.10 -2.69
C LEU A 556 5.99 17.75 -2.73
N TRP A 557 5.03 17.60 -3.63
CA TRP A 557 4.16 16.44 -3.69
C TRP A 557 4.23 15.78 -5.06
N LEU A 558 4.63 14.51 -5.06
CA LEU A 558 4.73 13.72 -6.29
C LEU A 558 3.32 13.32 -6.74
N MET A 559 3.03 13.52 -8.01
CA MET A 559 1.92 12.92 -8.72
C MET A 559 2.46 12.03 -9.82
N HIS A 560 2.08 10.75 -9.83
CA HIS A 560 2.63 9.80 -10.79
C HIS A 560 1.63 8.68 -11.15
N CYS A 561 1.84 8.05 -12.30
CA CYS A 561 1.17 6.81 -12.63
C CYS A 561 1.62 5.70 -11.67
N HIS A 562 0.68 4.97 -11.09
CA HIS A 562 0.99 3.92 -10.13
C HIS A 562 1.27 2.56 -10.80
N VAL A 563 1.17 2.45 -12.13
CA VAL A 563 1.82 1.36 -12.88
C VAL A 563 3.33 1.55 -12.74
N LEU A 564 4.00 0.58 -12.10
CA LEU A 564 5.39 0.71 -11.70
C LEU A 564 6.34 0.93 -12.89
N TRP A 565 6.04 0.29 -14.00
CA TRP A 565 6.84 0.39 -15.22
C TRP A 565 6.71 1.77 -15.88
N HIS A 566 5.52 2.37 -15.85
CA HIS A 566 5.26 3.73 -16.32
C HIS A 566 5.92 4.77 -15.42
N GLN A 567 5.82 4.60 -14.10
CA GLN A 567 6.54 5.43 -13.13
C GLN A 567 8.06 5.38 -13.37
N ALA A 568 8.61 4.18 -13.54
CA ALA A 568 10.04 3.98 -13.82
C ALA A 568 10.47 4.48 -15.21
N ALA A 569 9.52 4.63 -16.14
CA ALA A 569 9.72 5.28 -17.43
C ALA A 569 9.54 6.81 -17.36
N GLY A 570 9.21 7.38 -16.20
CA GLY A 570 9.16 8.82 -15.97
C GLY A 570 7.76 9.45 -15.95
N MET A 571 6.67 8.67 -15.93
CA MET A 571 5.30 9.18 -15.92
C MET A 571 4.94 9.74 -14.54
N GLY A 572 5.44 10.93 -14.24
CA GLY A 572 5.22 11.65 -12.99
C GLY A 572 5.54 13.14 -13.09
N THR A 573 5.04 13.89 -12.14
CA THR A 573 5.32 15.32 -11.95
C THR A 573 5.32 15.66 -10.46
N VAL A 574 5.94 16.77 -10.08
CA VAL A 574 5.90 17.26 -8.70
C VAL A 574 5.09 18.55 -8.67
N LEU A 575 4.23 18.70 -7.68
CA LEU A 575 3.50 19.92 -7.39
C LEU A 575 4.12 20.59 -6.17
N GLN A 576 4.43 21.88 -6.26
CA GLN A 576 4.78 22.69 -5.09
C GLN A 576 3.54 23.39 -4.57
N VAL A 577 3.25 23.22 -3.29
CA VAL A 577 2.19 23.94 -2.59
C VAL A 577 2.84 24.77 -1.49
N GLY A 578 2.62 26.08 -1.52
CA GLY A 578 3.17 27.02 -0.55
C GLY A 578 4.70 27.08 -0.51
N ASP A 579 5.20 27.71 0.54
CA ASP A 579 6.63 27.86 0.77
C ASP A 579 7.20 26.66 1.54
N ILE A 580 8.42 26.29 1.21
CA ILE A 580 9.17 25.24 1.89
C ILE A 580 9.98 25.88 3.01
N SER A 581 9.75 25.44 4.26
CA SER A 581 10.52 25.94 5.40
C SER A 581 11.97 25.45 5.34
N GLU A 582 12.92 26.28 5.81
CA GLU A 582 14.32 25.86 5.93
C GLU A 582 14.50 24.62 6.83
N ALA A 583 13.65 24.46 7.84
CA ALA A 583 13.69 23.29 8.71
C ALA A 583 13.33 22.01 7.97
N THR A 584 12.30 22.04 7.11
CA THR A 584 11.91 20.94 6.25
C THR A 584 13.01 20.60 5.24
N ALA A 585 13.59 21.63 4.61
CA ALA A 585 14.68 21.45 3.64
C ALA A 585 15.91 20.81 4.30
N ARG A 586 16.31 21.24 5.50
CA ARG A 586 17.43 20.66 6.26
C ARG A 586 17.19 19.19 6.62
N LYS A 587 16.02 18.84 7.11
CA LYS A 587 15.68 17.44 7.42
C LYS A 587 15.71 16.54 6.18
N ALA A 588 15.28 17.06 5.02
CA ALA A 588 15.41 16.35 3.76
C ALA A 588 16.88 16.14 3.36
N GLU A 589 17.74 17.14 3.59
CA GLU A 589 19.18 17.03 3.37
C GLU A 589 19.85 16.02 4.32
N ASP A 590 19.48 16.06 5.60
CA ASP A 590 19.99 15.12 6.62
C ASP A 590 19.69 13.67 6.26
N SER A 591 18.63 13.40 5.51
CA SER A 591 18.31 12.05 5.03
C SER A 591 19.42 11.44 4.16
N CYS A 592 20.21 12.27 3.48
CA CYS A 592 21.29 11.82 2.60
C CYS A 592 22.53 11.33 3.37
N GLN A 593 22.70 11.76 4.62
CA GLN A 593 23.82 11.33 5.45
C GLN A 593 23.56 9.95 6.07
N GLY A 594 22.28 9.58 6.29
CA GLY A 594 21.88 8.39 7.03
C GLY A 594 22.38 8.43 8.48
N TYR A 595 21.61 7.93 9.41
CA TYR A 595 22.10 7.74 10.78
C TYR A 595 22.89 6.44 10.86
N GLU A 596 24.14 6.47 11.32
CA GLU A 596 24.85 5.27 11.73
C GLU A 596 24.18 4.76 13.00
N ILE A 597 23.72 3.52 13.00
CA ILE A 597 23.51 2.82 14.26
C ILE A 597 24.91 2.51 14.77
N ILE A 598 25.33 3.19 15.84
CA ILE A 598 26.46 2.76 16.66
C ILE A 598 25.98 1.45 17.33
N SER A 599 26.13 0.33 16.62
CA SER A 599 26.18 -0.98 17.27
C SER A 599 27.53 -1.00 17.99
N GLY A 600 27.54 -0.73 19.30
CA GLY A 600 28.63 -0.77 20.25
C GLY A 600 30.01 -1.33 19.87
N HIS A 601 30.62 -0.84 18.81
CA HIS A 601 32.02 -0.96 18.48
C HIS A 601 32.51 0.41 18.01
N GLU A 602 33.24 1.07 18.89
CA GLU A 602 34.13 2.18 18.52
C GLU A 602 35.13 1.68 17.49
N GLY A 603 35.26 2.35 16.39
CA GLY A 603 36.33 2.09 15.42
C GLY A 603 36.09 2.78 14.07
N ASP A 604 36.81 3.87 13.91
CA ASP A 604 37.26 4.47 12.67
C ASP A 604 36.27 5.25 11.78
N ASN A 605 36.24 6.54 12.08
CA ASN A 605 35.94 7.61 11.11
C ASN A 605 37.01 7.61 10.02
N GLU A 606 36.69 7.24 8.79
CA GLU A 606 37.32 7.82 7.62
C GLU A 606 36.24 8.09 6.57
N ALA A 607 36.17 9.36 6.19
CA ALA A 607 35.32 9.89 5.14
C ALA A 607 35.83 9.45 3.77
N VAL A 608 34.92 8.99 2.92
CA VAL A 608 35.06 9.07 1.46
C VAL A 608 33.78 9.65 0.89
#